data_e027fca66a92289fc61979e7f4caaa46
#
_entry.id   e027fca66a92289fc61979e7f4caaa46
#
_cell.length_a   1.000
_cell.length_b   1.000
_cell.length_c   1.000
_cell.angle_alpha   90.00
_cell.angle_beta   90.00
_cell.angle_gamma   90.00
#
_symmetry.space_group_name_H-M   'P 1'
#
loop_
_entity.id
_entity.type
_entity.pdbx_description
1 polymer ?
#
loop_
_entity_poly.entity_id
_entity_poly.type
_entity_poly.pdbx_seq_one_letter_code
_entity_poly.pdbx_strand_id
1 'polypeptide(L)'
;MTAGSTSPRPSERSAAGRPKRGALLPTVIAVVVLIALFVAATQVYTNVLWFEQLGYLKVFVTQNLAAIGLFVVSALVVAGLMFLSLWLAHRHRPRGGEVTDTMRKYQQALDPVRKVVMIAVPVIFGLFAASTVATQWQTVLLFFNQEPFGQTDPEFDLDLAFYVFTLPFLRLLIGFLVTALLLAGVAGLLMHYVYGGIRIHERGISTTRAARVHLGSIVAAFLALQAVNFWLDRYSTCLLYTSDAADERSSGD
;
A
#
# COMPACT_ATOMS: atom_id res chain seq x y z
N MET A 1 27.91 -55.74 -66.07
CA MET A 1 27.47 -54.31 -65.92
C MET A 1 26.69 -54.19 -64.61
N THR A 2 27.37 -53.87 -63.56
CA THR A 2 26.80 -53.76 -62.21
C THR A 2 26.78 -52.27 -61.83
N ALA A 3 25.62 -51.66 -61.76
CA ALA A 3 25.41 -50.30 -61.34
C ALA A 3 25.44 -50.21 -59.80
N GLY A 4 26.44 -49.52 -59.25
CA GLY A 4 26.57 -49.22 -57.83
C GLY A 4 25.63 -48.12 -57.43
N SER A 5 24.73 -48.42 -56.49
CA SER A 5 23.88 -47.39 -55.83
C SER A 5 24.63 -46.70 -54.68
N THR A 6 25.01 -45.46 -54.88
CA THR A 6 25.52 -44.59 -53.83
C THR A 6 24.38 -44.02 -52.98
N SER A 7 24.25 -44.49 -51.75
CA SER A 7 23.36 -43.86 -50.74
C SER A 7 23.89 -42.50 -50.30
N PRO A 8 23.05 -41.46 -50.20
CA PRO A 8 23.43 -40.19 -49.62
C PRO A 8 23.59 -40.30 -48.09
N ARG A 9 24.75 -39.84 -47.56
CA ARG A 9 24.98 -39.71 -46.11
C ARG A 9 23.95 -38.74 -45.48
N PRO A 10 23.41 -39.05 -44.28
CA PRO A 10 22.62 -38.08 -43.56
C PRO A 10 23.47 -36.86 -43.17
N SER A 11 23.05 -35.70 -43.63
CA SER A 11 23.64 -34.44 -43.22
C SER A 11 23.50 -34.27 -41.70
N GLU A 12 24.61 -34.13 -41.00
CA GLU A 12 24.68 -33.70 -39.61
C GLU A 12 23.97 -32.38 -39.48
N ARG A 13 22.76 -32.40 -38.90
CA ARG A 13 22.08 -31.19 -38.44
C ARG A 13 22.92 -30.61 -37.33
N SER A 14 23.65 -29.54 -37.63
CA SER A 14 24.25 -28.65 -36.65
C SER A 14 23.20 -28.31 -35.57
N ALA A 15 23.43 -28.81 -34.38
CA ALA A 15 22.67 -28.41 -33.20
C ALA A 15 22.88 -26.90 -33.01
N ALA A 16 21.92 -26.12 -33.55
CA ALA A 16 21.87 -24.69 -33.30
C ALA A 16 21.82 -24.49 -31.79
N GLY A 17 22.93 -24.01 -31.21
CA GLY A 17 23.08 -23.74 -29.80
C GLY A 17 21.95 -22.79 -29.37
N ARG A 18 21.07 -23.23 -28.47
CA ARG A 18 20.09 -22.37 -27.81
C ARG A 18 20.84 -21.16 -27.25
N PRO A 19 20.44 -19.93 -27.59
CA PRO A 19 21.07 -18.78 -27.00
C PRO A 19 20.97 -18.92 -25.49
N LYS A 20 22.10 -19.00 -24.81
CA LYS A 20 22.19 -18.91 -23.33
C LYS A 20 21.61 -17.55 -22.99
N ARG A 21 20.32 -17.53 -22.60
CA ARG A 21 19.65 -16.32 -22.09
C ARG A 21 20.53 -15.79 -20.96
N GLY A 22 21.11 -14.63 -21.23
CA GLY A 22 22.27 -14.13 -20.55
C GLY A 22 22.14 -14.16 -19.03
N ALA A 23 23.07 -14.83 -18.39
CA ALA A 23 23.32 -14.72 -16.96
C ALA A 23 23.64 -13.27 -16.52
N LEU A 24 23.85 -12.36 -17.47
CA LEU A 24 24.15 -10.95 -17.21
C LEU A 24 23.07 -10.24 -16.41
N LEU A 25 21.78 -10.39 -16.77
CA LEU A 25 20.71 -9.70 -16.08
C LEU A 25 20.59 -10.11 -14.58
N PRO A 26 20.52 -11.41 -14.23
CA PRO A 26 20.50 -11.80 -12.82
C PRO A 26 21.80 -11.43 -12.08
N THR A 27 22.95 -11.46 -12.75
CA THR A 27 24.24 -11.04 -12.15
C THR A 27 24.24 -9.54 -11.87
N VAL A 28 23.79 -8.70 -12.81
CA VAL A 28 23.68 -7.25 -12.60
C VAL A 28 22.69 -6.94 -11.47
N ILE A 29 21.54 -7.60 -11.44
CA ILE A 29 20.58 -7.42 -10.33
C ILE A 29 21.21 -7.83 -8.99
N ALA A 30 21.90 -8.96 -8.94
CA ALA A 30 22.57 -9.41 -7.71
C ALA A 30 23.64 -8.42 -7.24
N VAL A 31 24.45 -7.88 -8.14
CA VAL A 31 25.48 -6.87 -7.82
C VAL A 31 24.84 -5.58 -7.32
N VAL A 32 23.77 -5.08 -7.98
CA VAL A 32 23.06 -3.88 -7.55
C VAL A 32 22.45 -4.07 -6.16
N VAL A 33 21.82 -5.22 -5.90
CA VAL A 33 21.26 -5.55 -4.57
C VAL A 33 22.38 -5.62 -3.51
N LEU A 34 23.51 -6.22 -3.83
CA LEU A 34 24.66 -6.31 -2.92
C LEU A 34 25.24 -4.94 -2.57
N ILE A 35 25.37 -4.05 -3.56
CA ILE A 35 25.81 -2.67 -3.35
C ILE A 35 24.80 -1.91 -2.50
N ALA A 36 23.52 -2.03 -2.79
CA ALA A 36 22.46 -1.38 -2.03
C ALA A 36 22.45 -1.84 -0.55
N LEU A 37 22.57 -3.15 -0.30
CA LEU A 37 22.69 -3.71 1.04
C LEU A 37 23.96 -3.23 1.77
N PHE A 38 25.08 -3.16 1.08
CA PHE A 38 26.32 -2.65 1.65
C PHE A 38 26.19 -1.17 2.07
N VAL A 39 25.64 -0.33 1.18
CA VAL A 39 25.38 1.09 1.49
C VAL A 39 24.43 1.23 2.68
N ALA A 40 23.33 0.47 2.70
CA ALA A 40 22.38 0.49 3.81
C ALA A 40 23.04 0.05 5.13
N ALA A 41 23.83 -1.03 5.11
CA ALA A 41 24.56 -1.51 6.29
C ALA A 41 25.57 -0.47 6.80
N THR A 42 26.29 0.20 5.89
CA THR A 42 27.25 1.26 6.26
C THR A 42 26.53 2.44 6.90
N GLN A 43 25.38 2.87 6.38
CA GLN A 43 24.59 3.96 6.97
C GLN A 43 24.10 3.59 8.37
N VAL A 44 23.53 2.39 8.54
CA VAL A 44 23.07 1.93 9.87
C VAL A 44 24.25 1.87 10.84
N TYR A 45 25.39 1.31 10.44
CA TYR A 45 26.58 1.21 11.28
C TYR A 45 27.10 2.58 11.71
N THR A 46 27.22 3.52 10.76
CA THR A 46 27.66 4.90 11.04
C THR A 46 26.71 5.61 12.02
N ASN A 47 25.40 5.47 11.82
CA ASN A 47 24.41 6.07 12.72
C ASN A 47 24.48 5.46 14.12
N VAL A 48 24.63 4.13 14.24
CA VAL A 48 24.78 3.46 15.55
C VAL A 48 26.00 4.00 16.29
N LEU A 49 27.18 4.09 15.64
CA LEU A 49 28.38 4.61 16.25
C LEU A 49 28.22 6.09 16.68
N TRP A 50 27.58 6.90 15.85
CA TRP A 50 27.34 8.31 16.14
C TRP A 50 26.45 8.49 17.37
N PHE A 51 25.32 7.78 17.44
CA PHE A 51 24.42 7.82 18.58
C PHE A 51 25.04 7.22 19.85
N GLU A 52 25.90 6.20 19.72
CA GLU A 52 26.62 5.59 20.83
C GLU A 52 27.64 6.58 21.44
N GLN A 53 28.40 7.28 20.60
CA GLN A 53 29.36 8.31 21.06
C GLN A 53 28.68 9.46 21.82
N LEU A 54 27.44 9.81 21.45
CA LEU A 54 26.66 10.82 22.13
C LEU A 54 25.90 10.31 23.37
N GLY A 55 25.93 9.00 23.66
CA GLY A 55 25.16 8.41 24.74
C GLY A 55 23.66 8.26 24.48
N TYR A 56 23.20 8.51 23.24
CA TYR A 56 21.78 8.47 22.83
C TYR A 56 21.37 7.24 22.04
N LEU A 57 22.09 6.13 22.15
CA LEU A 57 21.78 4.88 21.43
C LEU A 57 20.33 4.41 21.67
N LYS A 58 19.79 4.61 22.88
CA LYS A 58 18.40 4.27 23.20
C LYS A 58 17.39 5.01 22.30
N VAL A 59 17.66 6.27 22.01
CA VAL A 59 16.79 7.11 21.13
C VAL A 59 16.79 6.52 19.72
N PHE A 60 17.96 6.20 19.17
CA PHE A 60 18.10 5.60 17.87
C PHE A 60 17.35 4.25 17.77
N VAL A 61 17.50 3.39 18.78
CA VAL A 61 16.82 2.09 18.80
C VAL A 61 15.31 2.26 18.89
N THR A 62 14.81 3.14 19.78
CA THR A 62 13.36 3.38 19.93
C THR A 62 12.73 3.92 18.64
N GLN A 63 13.38 4.90 18.00
CA GLN A 63 12.95 5.46 16.71
C GLN A 63 12.83 4.38 15.63
N ASN A 64 13.89 3.58 15.46
CA ASN A 64 13.90 2.55 14.41
C ASN A 64 12.91 1.41 14.69
N LEU A 65 12.78 0.97 15.95
CA LEU A 65 11.79 -0.03 16.33
C LEU A 65 10.36 0.46 16.09
N ALA A 66 10.06 1.73 16.43
CA ALA A 66 8.76 2.31 16.16
C ALA A 66 8.48 2.40 14.65
N ALA A 67 9.45 2.88 13.86
CA ALA A 67 9.32 2.96 12.41
C ALA A 67 9.13 1.57 11.75
N ILE A 68 9.93 0.58 12.16
CA ILE A 68 9.79 -0.80 11.67
C ILE A 68 8.45 -1.42 12.10
N GLY A 69 8.04 -1.22 13.35
CA GLY A 69 6.75 -1.69 13.85
C GLY A 69 5.59 -1.12 13.05
N LEU A 70 5.60 0.20 12.82
CA LEU A 70 4.61 0.87 11.99
C LEU A 70 4.62 0.37 10.54
N PHE A 71 5.81 0.19 9.96
CA PHE A 71 5.96 -0.36 8.62
C PHE A 71 5.30 -1.73 8.52
N VAL A 72 5.63 -2.65 9.42
CA VAL A 72 5.11 -4.02 9.39
C VAL A 72 3.60 -4.05 9.59
N VAL A 73 3.08 -3.32 10.60
CA VAL A 73 1.65 -3.28 10.89
C VAL A 73 0.87 -2.69 9.71
N SER A 74 1.30 -1.55 9.18
CA SER A 74 0.62 -0.90 8.05
C SER A 74 0.69 -1.72 6.76
N ALA A 75 1.83 -2.37 6.48
CA ALA A 75 1.97 -3.29 5.35
C ALA A 75 0.97 -4.45 5.45
N LEU A 76 0.88 -5.08 6.62
CA LEU A 76 -0.05 -6.20 6.86
C LEU A 76 -1.51 -5.77 6.73
N VAL A 77 -1.88 -4.60 7.26
CA VAL A 77 -3.25 -4.08 7.19
C VAL A 77 -3.64 -3.80 5.74
N VAL A 78 -2.83 -3.05 4.98
CA VAL A 78 -3.15 -2.70 3.59
C VAL A 78 -3.14 -3.95 2.71
N ALA A 79 -2.09 -4.77 2.79
CA ALA A 79 -2.00 -6.01 2.01
C ALA A 79 -3.13 -6.97 2.37
N GLY A 80 -3.47 -7.10 3.64
CA GLY A 80 -4.56 -7.95 4.12
C GLY A 80 -5.94 -7.48 3.63
N LEU A 81 -6.25 -6.19 3.71
CA LEU A 81 -7.50 -5.63 3.22
C LEU A 81 -7.62 -5.77 1.69
N MET A 82 -6.56 -5.47 0.95
CA MET A 82 -6.54 -5.65 -0.50
C MET A 82 -6.68 -7.13 -0.89
N PHE A 83 -5.94 -8.02 -0.24
CA PHE A 83 -6.05 -9.45 -0.47
C PHE A 83 -7.47 -9.96 -0.17
N LEU A 84 -8.06 -9.56 0.96
CA LEU A 84 -9.43 -9.90 1.34
C LEU A 84 -10.43 -9.41 0.28
N SER A 85 -10.28 -8.17 -0.19
CA SER A 85 -11.12 -7.59 -1.22
C SER A 85 -11.04 -8.38 -2.54
N LEU A 86 -9.83 -8.69 -3.01
CA LEU A 86 -9.60 -9.51 -4.20
C LEU A 86 -10.15 -10.93 -4.04
N TRP A 87 -9.95 -11.54 -2.87
CA TRP A 87 -10.43 -12.89 -2.56
C TRP A 87 -11.96 -12.95 -2.51
N LEU A 88 -12.62 -11.99 -1.84
CA LEU A 88 -14.09 -11.90 -1.80
C LEU A 88 -14.67 -11.71 -3.21
N ALA A 89 -14.10 -10.81 -4.00
CA ALA A 89 -14.53 -10.57 -5.37
C ALA A 89 -14.38 -11.83 -6.24
N HIS A 90 -13.27 -12.55 -6.08
CA HIS A 90 -13.04 -13.80 -6.80
C HIS A 90 -13.93 -14.95 -6.33
N ARG A 91 -14.14 -15.10 -5.02
CA ARG A 91 -15.00 -16.18 -4.44
C ARG A 91 -16.46 -16.06 -4.90
N HIS A 92 -16.96 -14.84 -5.01
CA HIS A 92 -18.36 -14.57 -5.36
C HIS A 92 -18.55 -14.22 -6.85
N ARG A 93 -17.61 -14.63 -7.70
CA ARG A 93 -17.74 -14.44 -9.15
C ARG A 93 -18.97 -15.18 -9.70
N PRO A 94 -19.74 -14.60 -10.63
CA PRO A 94 -20.86 -15.28 -11.27
C PRO A 94 -20.36 -16.46 -12.10
N ARG A 95 -20.98 -17.62 -11.90
CA ARG A 95 -20.75 -18.82 -12.70
C ARG A 95 -21.79 -18.85 -13.81
N GLY A 96 -21.37 -18.73 -15.09
CA GLY A 96 -22.26 -18.92 -16.24
C GLY A 96 -22.91 -17.67 -16.84
N GLY A 97 -22.34 -16.48 -16.65
CA GLY A 97 -22.80 -15.28 -17.36
C GLY A 97 -22.11 -15.12 -18.73
N GLU A 98 -22.85 -14.60 -19.74
CA GLU A 98 -22.25 -14.16 -20.99
C GLU A 98 -21.20 -13.10 -20.73
N VAL A 99 -19.96 -13.42 -20.97
CA VAL A 99 -18.80 -12.52 -20.83
C VAL A 99 -18.43 -12.09 -22.25
N THR A 100 -18.26 -10.80 -22.46
CA THR A 100 -17.79 -10.25 -23.74
C THR A 100 -16.48 -10.93 -24.15
N ASP A 101 -16.27 -11.17 -25.44
CA ASP A 101 -15.08 -11.86 -25.95
C ASP A 101 -13.76 -11.21 -25.49
N THR A 102 -13.74 -9.90 -25.35
CA THR A 102 -12.61 -9.15 -24.78
C THR A 102 -12.34 -9.55 -23.32
N MET A 103 -13.38 -9.63 -22.50
CA MET A 103 -13.26 -10.05 -21.09
C MET A 103 -12.78 -11.52 -20.97
N ARG A 104 -13.23 -12.39 -21.86
CA ARG A 104 -12.79 -13.80 -21.90
C ARG A 104 -11.30 -13.90 -22.19
N LYS A 105 -10.76 -13.08 -23.10
CA LYS A 105 -9.32 -13.01 -23.37
C LYS A 105 -8.53 -12.55 -22.14
N TYR A 106 -9.00 -11.52 -21.41
CA TYR A 106 -8.36 -11.07 -20.18
C TYR A 106 -8.40 -12.14 -19.08
N GLN A 107 -9.51 -12.85 -18.92
CA GLN A 107 -9.60 -13.95 -17.95
C GLN A 107 -8.63 -15.07 -18.29
N GLN A 108 -8.54 -15.47 -19.56
CA GLN A 108 -7.60 -16.51 -20.01
C GLN A 108 -6.13 -16.10 -19.82
N ALA A 109 -5.80 -14.82 -20.02
CA ALA A 109 -4.46 -14.29 -19.78
C ALA A 109 -4.11 -14.20 -18.28
N LEU A 110 -5.10 -13.90 -17.43
CA LEU A 110 -4.91 -13.76 -15.99
C LEU A 110 -4.94 -15.10 -15.24
N ASP A 111 -5.66 -16.10 -15.71
CA ASP A 111 -5.82 -17.39 -15.01
C ASP A 111 -4.49 -18.06 -14.63
N PRO A 112 -3.45 -18.14 -15.50
CA PRO A 112 -2.17 -18.76 -15.15
C PRO A 112 -1.39 -17.96 -14.11
N VAL A 113 -1.50 -16.63 -14.12
CA VAL A 113 -0.76 -15.74 -13.22
C VAL A 113 -1.61 -15.25 -12.03
N ARG A 114 -2.87 -15.65 -11.96
CA ARG A 114 -3.85 -15.17 -10.96
C ARG A 114 -3.34 -15.27 -9.53
N LYS A 115 -2.78 -16.41 -9.13
CA LYS A 115 -2.29 -16.61 -7.76
C LYS A 115 -1.18 -15.61 -7.44
N VAL A 116 -0.31 -15.35 -8.40
CA VAL A 116 0.78 -14.38 -8.26
C VAL A 116 0.21 -12.97 -8.14
N VAL A 117 -0.72 -12.57 -9.00
CA VAL A 117 -1.36 -11.25 -8.97
C VAL A 117 -2.11 -11.02 -7.66
N MET A 118 -2.88 -12.02 -7.18
CA MET A 118 -3.63 -11.93 -5.92
C MET A 118 -2.74 -11.75 -4.68
N ILE A 119 -1.47 -12.11 -4.75
CA ILE A 119 -0.52 -11.94 -3.65
C ILE A 119 0.41 -10.76 -3.91
N ALA A 120 1.00 -10.67 -5.10
CA ALA A 120 2.01 -9.66 -5.43
C ALA A 120 1.43 -8.24 -5.40
N VAL A 121 0.23 -8.04 -5.95
CA VAL A 121 -0.39 -6.71 -5.98
C VAL A 121 -0.66 -6.18 -4.56
N PRO A 122 -1.35 -6.91 -3.65
CA PRO A 122 -1.51 -6.47 -2.27
C PRO A 122 -0.18 -6.22 -1.54
N VAL A 123 0.81 -7.09 -1.74
CA VAL A 123 2.12 -6.94 -1.09
C VAL A 123 2.83 -5.67 -1.58
N ILE A 124 2.88 -5.42 -2.88
CA ILE A 124 3.52 -4.23 -3.45
C ILE A 124 2.85 -2.95 -2.92
N PHE A 125 1.53 -2.86 -3.00
CA PHE A 125 0.80 -1.69 -2.50
C PHE A 125 0.88 -1.57 -0.98
N GLY A 126 0.88 -2.69 -0.26
CA GLY A 126 1.08 -2.72 1.18
C GLY A 126 2.45 -2.16 1.59
N LEU A 127 3.53 -2.58 0.92
CA LEU A 127 4.88 -2.06 1.17
C LEU A 127 4.99 -0.56 0.84
N PHE A 128 4.35 -0.12 -0.25
CA PHE A 128 4.33 1.29 -0.63
C PHE A 128 3.61 2.16 0.42
N ALA A 129 2.40 1.77 0.83
CA ALA A 129 1.66 2.48 1.87
C ALA A 129 2.40 2.48 3.21
N ALA A 130 3.02 1.35 3.57
CA ALA A 130 3.78 1.20 4.79
C ALA A 130 5.00 2.12 4.85
N SER A 131 5.69 2.35 3.73
CA SER A 131 6.84 3.26 3.69
C SER A 131 6.46 4.69 4.07
N THR A 132 5.28 5.17 3.65
CA THR A 132 4.77 6.48 4.01
C THR A 132 4.37 6.56 5.49
N VAL A 133 3.68 5.52 6.01
CA VAL A 133 3.26 5.49 7.42
C VAL A 133 4.45 5.38 8.37
N ALA A 134 5.48 4.63 8.00
CA ALA A 134 6.68 4.48 8.81
C ALA A 134 7.40 5.80 9.09
N THR A 135 7.30 6.80 8.21
CA THR A 135 7.88 8.13 8.44
C THR A 135 7.16 8.91 9.55
N GLN A 136 5.96 8.50 9.94
CA GLN A 136 5.13 9.16 10.97
C GLN A 136 5.35 8.59 12.38
N TRP A 137 6.49 7.89 12.60
CA TRP A 137 6.81 7.25 13.88
C TRP A 137 6.78 8.24 15.06
N GLN A 138 7.14 9.51 14.84
CA GLN A 138 7.11 10.55 15.87
C GLN A 138 5.69 10.80 16.35
N THR A 139 4.74 11.00 15.45
CA THR A 139 3.33 11.23 15.79
C THR A 139 2.78 10.11 16.67
N VAL A 140 3.15 8.85 16.35
CA VAL A 140 2.71 7.68 17.11
C VAL A 140 3.39 7.61 18.48
N LEU A 141 4.71 7.82 18.56
CA LEU A 141 5.42 7.82 19.85
C LEU A 141 4.95 8.96 20.76
N LEU A 142 4.71 10.13 20.21
CA LEU A 142 4.20 11.28 20.97
C LEU A 142 2.80 11.01 21.54
N PHE A 143 1.93 10.35 20.76
CA PHE A 143 0.62 9.96 21.25
C PHE A 143 0.68 8.99 22.44
N PHE A 144 1.57 7.98 22.40
CA PHE A 144 1.69 7.01 23.48
C PHE A 144 2.45 7.52 24.71
N ASN A 145 3.21 8.61 24.58
CA ASN A 145 4.00 9.21 25.65
C ASN A 145 3.58 10.66 25.92
N GLN A 146 2.30 10.98 25.71
CA GLN A 146 1.77 12.31 25.93
C GLN A 146 1.67 12.63 27.43
N GLU A 147 2.00 13.87 27.78
CA GLU A 147 1.83 14.43 29.11
C GLU A 147 0.85 15.61 29.02
N PRO A 148 -0.06 15.79 29.99
CA PRO A 148 -0.97 16.91 30.00
C PRO A 148 -0.22 18.22 30.24
N PHE A 149 -0.58 19.28 29.52
CA PHE A 149 0.00 20.60 29.71
C PHE A 149 -0.62 21.36 30.91
N GLY A 150 -1.79 20.89 31.43
CA GLY A 150 -2.51 21.55 32.51
C GLY A 150 -3.17 22.87 32.08
N GLN A 151 -3.23 23.16 30.80
CA GLN A 151 -3.94 24.29 30.20
C GLN A 151 -5.03 23.75 29.28
N THR A 152 -6.24 24.25 29.47
CA THR A 152 -7.41 23.86 28.66
C THR A 152 -7.76 24.94 27.66
N ASP A 153 -8.25 24.48 26.51
CA ASP A 153 -8.83 25.36 25.49
C ASP A 153 -10.18 25.93 25.99
N PRO A 154 -10.41 27.22 25.85
CA PRO A 154 -11.62 27.89 26.38
C PRO A 154 -12.91 27.48 25.64
N GLU A 155 -12.82 26.95 24.42
CA GLU A 155 -14.02 26.60 23.62
C GLU A 155 -14.48 25.17 23.85
N PHE A 156 -13.54 24.22 23.94
CA PHE A 156 -13.86 22.79 24.08
C PHE A 156 -13.51 22.21 25.47
N ASP A 157 -12.89 23.01 26.33
CA ASP A 157 -12.41 22.60 27.67
C ASP A 157 -11.50 21.34 27.65
N LEU A 158 -10.75 21.18 26.53
CA LEU A 158 -9.80 20.08 26.32
C LEU A 158 -8.37 20.56 26.61
N ASP A 159 -7.56 19.71 27.25
CA ASP A 159 -6.14 19.99 27.45
C ASP A 159 -5.44 20.20 26.12
N LEU A 160 -4.51 21.17 26.05
CA LEU A 160 -3.73 21.45 24.84
C LEU A 160 -2.96 20.23 24.33
N ALA A 161 -2.64 19.25 25.17
CA ALA A 161 -2.03 17.98 24.79
C ALA A 161 -2.90 17.22 23.78
N PHE A 162 -4.23 17.34 23.83
CA PHE A 162 -5.12 16.72 22.84
C PHE A 162 -4.83 17.23 21.43
N TYR A 163 -4.66 18.53 21.26
CA TYR A 163 -4.41 19.14 19.95
C TYR A 163 -3.03 18.84 19.40
N VAL A 164 -2.03 18.72 20.28
CA VAL A 164 -0.62 18.50 19.88
C VAL A 164 -0.33 17.02 19.64
N PHE A 165 -0.92 16.10 20.40
CA PHE A 165 -0.57 14.68 20.37
C PHE A 165 -1.72 13.80 19.84
N THR A 166 -2.93 13.95 20.37
CA THR A 166 -4.04 13.06 20.07
C THR A 166 -4.64 13.35 18.70
N LEU A 167 -4.90 14.61 18.38
CA LEU A 167 -5.55 15.00 17.12
C LEU A 167 -4.71 14.63 15.88
N PRO A 168 -3.38 14.87 15.83
CA PRO A 168 -2.53 14.44 14.72
C PRO A 168 -2.50 12.91 14.55
N PHE A 169 -2.47 12.16 15.66
CA PHE A 169 -2.52 10.70 15.62
C PHE A 169 -3.85 10.19 15.06
N LEU A 170 -4.99 10.74 15.49
CA LEU A 170 -6.30 10.36 14.96
C LEU A 170 -6.43 10.66 13.47
N ARG A 171 -5.92 11.80 13.02
CA ARG A 171 -5.89 12.16 11.59
C ARG A 171 -5.01 11.22 10.78
N LEU A 172 -3.84 10.87 11.30
CA LEU A 172 -2.97 9.86 10.68
C LEU A 172 -3.70 8.52 10.54
N LEU A 173 -4.34 8.05 11.61
CA LEU A 173 -5.07 6.78 11.62
C LEU A 173 -6.23 6.77 10.62
N ILE A 174 -7.05 7.82 10.61
CA ILE A 174 -8.19 7.94 9.68
C ILE A 174 -7.69 8.03 8.23
N GLY A 175 -6.70 8.87 7.95
CA GLY A 175 -6.11 9.00 6.61
C GLY A 175 -5.52 7.68 6.10
N PHE A 176 -4.86 6.94 6.98
CA PHE A 176 -4.36 5.60 6.68
C PHE A 176 -5.49 4.61 6.34
N LEU A 177 -6.55 4.55 7.16
CA LEU A 177 -7.69 3.66 6.93
C LEU A 177 -8.46 4.02 5.66
N VAL A 178 -8.66 5.31 5.38
CA VAL A 178 -9.25 5.80 4.14
C VAL A 178 -8.44 5.34 2.93
N THR A 179 -7.13 5.51 2.96
CA THR A 179 -6.22 5.06 1.89
C THR A 179 -6.29 3.55 1.69
N ALA A 180 -6.26 2.77 2.79
CA ALA A 180 -6.37 1.31 2.74
C ALA A 180 -7.69 0.84 2.13
N LEU A 181 -8.82 1.48 2.50
CA LEU A 181 -10.14 1.18 1.94
C LEU A 181 -10.25 1.56 0.47
N LEU A 182 -9.69 2.69 0.06
CA LEU A 182 -9.67 3.10 -1.35
C LEU A 182 -8.89 2.10 -2.20
N LEU A 183 -7.70 1.69 -1.77
CA LEU A 183 -6.90 0.69 -2.46
C LEU A 183 -7.63 -0.66 -2.54
N ALA A 184 -8.22 -1.12 -1.43
CA ALA A 184 -9.02 -2.35 -1.41
C ALA A 184 -10.27 -2.23 -2.30
N GLY A 185 -10.93 -1.07 -2.32
CA GLY A 185 -12.09 -0.79 -3.14
C GLY A 185 -11.78 -0.81 -4.64
N VAL A 186 -10.71 -0.14 -5.05
CA VAL A 186 -10.26 -0.15 -6.45
C VAL A 186 -9.87 -1.56 -6.89
N ALA A 187 -9.11 -2.29 -6.06
CA ALA A 187 -8.73 -3.68 -6.34
C ALA A 187 -9.97 -4.59 -6.48
N GLY A 188 -10.95 -4.47 -5.57
CA GLY A 188 -12.21 -5.20 -5.62
C GLY A 188 -13.07 -4.84 -6.83
N LEU A 189 -13.15 -3.55 -7.17
CA LEU A 189 -13.86 -3.04 -8.34
C LEU A 189 -13.30 -3.65 -9.63
N LEU A 190 -11.98 -3.57 -9.81
CA LEU A 190 -11.29 -4.15 -10.96
C LEU A 190 -11.53 -5.65 -11.06
N MET A 191 -11.45 -6.37 -9.94
CA MET A 191 -11.70 -7.80 -9.90
C MET A 191 -13.14 -8.14 -10.26
N HIS A 192 -14.13 -7.43 -9.72
CA HIS A 192 -15.53 -7.62 -10.10
C HIS A 192 -15.79 -7.29 -11.57
N TYR A 193 -15.13 -6.26 -12.09
CA TYR A 193 -15.22 -5.90 -13.51
C TYR A 193 -14.68 -7.04 -14.40
N VAL A 194 -13.46 -7.51 -14.16
CA VAL A 194 -12.81 -8.57 -14.95
C VAL A 194 -13.60 -9.87 -14.93
N TYR A 195 -14.18 -10.24 -13.78
CA TYR A 195 -14.95 -11.49 -13.66
C TYR A 195 -16.45 -11.31 -13.94
N GLY A 196 -16.87 -10.20 -14.55
CA GLY A 196 -18.26 -10.00 -15.00
C GLY A 196 -19.26 -9.79 -13.85
N GLY A 197 -18.78 -9.44 -12.65
CA GLY A 197 -19.62 -9.00 -11.53
C GLY A 197 -20.25 -7.63 -11.77
N ILE A 198 -19.60 -6.82 -12.59
CA ILE A 198 -20.08 -5.52 -13.08
C ILE A 198 -20.04 -5.57 -14.61
N ARG A 199 -21.15 -5.23 -15.25
CA ARG A 199 -21.28 -5.23 -16.71
C ARG A 199 -21.82 -3.89 -17.16
N ILE A 200 -21.15 -3.31 -18.13
CA ILE A 200 -21.55 -2.07 -18.78
C ILE A 200 -22.23 -2.44 -20.08
N HIS A 201 -23.51 -2.11 -20.23
CA HIS A 201 -24.30 -2.31 -21.44
C HIS A 201 -24.76 -0.94 -21.97
N GLU A 202 -25.17 -0.88 -23.23
CA GLU A 202 -25.72 0.35 -23.83
C GLU A 202 -26.93 0.90 -23.05
N ARG A 203 -27.66 0.05 -22.36
CA ARG A 203 -28.85 0.38 -21.55
C ARG A 203 -28.56 0.66 -20.07
N GLY A 204 -27.27 0.63 -19.63
CA GLY A 204 -26.88 0.90 -18.25
C GLY A 204 -25.92 -0.12 -17.64
N ILE A 205 -25.62 0.08 -16.37
CA ILE A 205 -24.69 -0.75 -15.59
C ILE A 205 -25.49 -1.80 -14.83
N SER A 206 -25.20 -3.07 -15.07
CA SER A 206 -25.74 -4.19 -14.29
C SER A 206 -24.68 -4.72 -13.32
N THR A 207 -25.06 -4.88 -12.05
CA THR A 207 -24.17 -5.37 -10.99
C THR A 207 -24.77 -6.61 -10.33
N THR A 208 -23.93 -7.59 -10.01
CA THR A 208 -24.34 -8.75 -9.22
C THR A 208 -24.60 -8.32 -7.76
N ARG A 209 -25.47 -9.09 -7.06
CA ARG A 209 -25.72 -8.85 -5.62
C ARG A 209 -24.42 -8.84 -4.81
N ALA A 210 -23.50 -9.76 -5.09
CA ALA A 210 -22.22 -9.85 -4.39
C ALA A 210 -21.34 -8.62 -4.61
N ALA A 211 -21.22 -8.14 -5.87
CA ALA A 211 -20.47 -6.92 -6.18
C ALA A 211 -21.07 -5.70 -5.49
N ARG A 212 -22.42 -5.59 -5.50
CA ARG A 212 -23.14 -4.48 -4.87
C ARG A 212 -22.93 -4.45 -3.36
N VAL A 213 -23.04 -5.60 -2.69
CA VAL A 213 -22.84 -5.69 -1.23
C VAL A 213 -21.37 -5.39 -0.87
N HIS A 214 -20.42 -6.01 -1.57
CA HIS A 214 -19.01 -5.82 -1.29
C HIS A 214 -18.57 -4.37 -1.51
N LEU A 215 -18.83 -3.80 -2.68
CA LEU A 215 -18.44 -2.41 -2.96
C LEU A 215 -19.25 -1.41 -2.14
N GLY A 216 -20.55 -1.70 -1.90
CA GLY A 216 -21.39 -0.89 -1.04
C GLY A 216 -20.90 -0.85 0.41
N SER A 217 -20.39 -1.97 0.95
CA SER A 217 -19.81 -1.99 2.30
C SER A 217 -18.51 -1.18 2.38
N ILE A 218 -17.66 -1.21 1.35
CA ILE A 218 -16.45 -0.39 1.29
C ILE A 218 -16.80 1.10 1.22
N VAL A 219 -17.77 1.47 0.38
CA VAL A 219 -18.25 2.87 0.29
C VAL A 219 -18.86 3.33 1.61
N ALA A 220 -19.67 2.50 2.26
CA ALA A 220 -20.26 2.83 3.56
C ALA A 220 -19.18 3.04 4.64
N ALA A 221 -18.16 2.16 4.70
CA ALA A 221 -17.03 2.32 5.61
C ALA A 221 -16.22 3.58 5.31
N PHE A 222 -15.97 3.89 4.03
CA PHE A 222 -15.30 5.12 3.61
C PHE A 222 -16.09 6.36 4.06
N LEU A 223 -17.39 6.40 3.82
CA LEU A 223 -18.25 7.53 4.24
C LEU A 223 -18.29 7.68 5.76
N ALA A 224 -18.31 6.57 6.50
CA ALA A 224 -18.25 6.61 7.96
C ALA A 224 -16.91 7.21 8.45
N LEU A 225 -15.77 6.82 7.87
CA LEU A 225 -14.47 7.42 8.19
C LEU A 225 -14.41 8.89 7.83
N GLN A 226 -14.98 9.29 6.68
CA GLN A 226 -15.05 10.70 6.29
C GLN A 226 -15.92 11.52 7.25
N ALA A 227 -17.03 10.96 7.73
CA ALA A 227 -17.85 11.61 8.74
C ALA A 227 -17.06 11.85 10.04
N VAL A 228 -16.25 10.88 10.49
CA VAL A 228 -15.37 11.05 11.64
C VAL A 228 -14.29 12.10 11.34
N ASN A 229 -13.72 12.12 10.13
CA ASN A 229 -12.73 13.11 9.73
C ASN A 229 -13.30 14.55 9.79
N PHE A 230 -14.49 14.76 9.22
CA PHE A 230 -15.19 16.05 9.31
C PHE A 230 -15.55 16.43 10.77
N TRP A 231 -15.89 15.44 11.60
CA TRP A 231 -16.12 15.71 13.02
C TRP A 231 -14.83 16.16 13.74
N LEU A 232 -13.66 15.63 13.36
CA LEU A 232 -12.36 16.07 13.88
C LEU A 232 -11.95 17.46 13.37
N ASP A 233 -12.43 17.89 12.20
CA ASP A 233 -12.08 19.20 11.62
C ASP A 233 -12.54 20.37 12.47
N ARG A 234 -13.60 20.19 13.28
CA ARG A 234 -14.06 21.21 14.23
C ARG A 234 -12.96 21.64 15.22
N TYR A 235 -12.07 20.70 15.61
CA TYR A 235 -10.99 20.97 16.55
C TYR A 235 -9.82 21.74 15.92
N SER A 236 -9.67 21.69 14.60
CA SER A 236 -8.59 22.43 13.90
C SER A 236 -8.93 23.88 13.63
N THR A 237 -10.21 24.24 13.59
CA THR A 237 -10.64 25.62 13.38
C THR A 237 -10.24 26.52 14.55
N CYS A 238 -10.18 25.97 15.76
CA CYS A 238 -9.78 26.69 16.96
C CYS A 238 -8.30 27.15 16.90
N LEU A 239 -7.40 26.33 16.37
CA LEU A 239 -5.97 26.68 16.22
C LEU A 239 -5.71 27.77 15.18
N LEU A 240 -6.52 27.86 14.13
CA LEU A 240 -6.41 28.93 13.12
C LEU A 240 -6.83 30.28 13.68
N TYR A 241 -7.85 30.33 14.51
CA TYR A 241 -8.35 31.57 15.08
C TYR A 241 -7.34 32.22 16.07
N THR A 242 -6.56 31.41 16.81
CA THR A 242 -5.51 31.91 17.71
C THR A 242 -4.29 32.40 16.94
N SER A 243 -3.97 31.84 15.79
CA SER A 243 -2.87 32.28 14.91
C SER A 243 -3.16 33.66 14.30
N ASP A 244 -4.35 33.86 13.74
CA ASP A 244 -4.75 35.12 13.13
C ASP A 244 -4.85 36.26 14.17
N ALA A 245 -5.37 35.97 15.38
CA ALA A 245 -5.43 36.93 16.46
C ALA A 245 -4.05 37.30 17.04
N ALA A 246 -3.05 36.42 16.95
CA ALA A 246 -1.67 36.69 17.32
C ALA A 246 -0.96 37.58 16.28
N ASP A 247 -1.21 37.34 14.99
CA ASP A 247 -0.66 38.16 13.89
C ASP A 247 -1.26 39.55 13.84
N GLU A 248 -2.56 39.72 14.12
CA GLU A 248 -3.18 41.03 14.22
C GLU A 248 -2.61 41.87 15.39
N ARG A 249 -2.25 41.24 16.52
CA ARG A 249 -1.60 41.92 17.64
C ARG A 249 -0.17 42.34 17.35
N SER A 250 0.55 41.55 16.55
CA SER A 250 1.96 41.86 16.18
C SER A 250 2.06 42.91 15.08
N SER A 251 1.01 43.18 14.32
CA SER A 251 0.96 44.18 13.26
C SER A 251 0.39 45.53 13.72
N GLY A 252 -0.08 45.62 14.96
CA GLY A 252 -0.69 46.85 15.56
C GLY A 252 0.23 47.67 16.46
N ASP A 253 1.49 47.27 16.68
CA ASP A 253 2.57 48.00 17.32
C ASP A 253 3.61 48.48 16.28
#